data_b4a991016b1e212e67935d95d3562bfe
#
_entry.id   b4a991016b1e212e67935d95d3562bfe
#
_cell.length_a   1.000
_cell.length_b   1.000
_cell.length_c   1.000
_cell.angle_alpha   90.00
_cell.angle_beta   90.00
_cell.angle_gamma   90.00
#
_symmetry.space_group_name_H-M   'P 1'
#
loop_
_entity.id
_entity.type
_entity.pdbx_description
1 polymer ?
#
loop_
_entity_poly.entity_id
_entity_poly.type
_entity_poly.pdbx_seq_one_letter_code
_entity_poly.pdbx_strand_id
1 'polypeptide(L)'
;MKVKAKLKKGNVSVKVLAKSPMAGKEEAEKKKIKVEFITHMTAKVNGKIVWEASTGPFLSKNPYMQFTFNAEKAGAKKGDKVEIDWVDSNGKTKKGGKKIK
;
A
#
# COMPACT_ATOMS: atom_id res chain seq x y z
N MET A 1 -8.90 -1.28 3.49
CA MET A 1 -7.44 -1.43 3.60
C MET A 1 -7.06 -1.64 5.06
N LYS A 2 -6.26 -2.65 5.31
CA LYS A 2 -5.70 -2.87 6.66
C LYS A 2 -4.23 -2.52 6.64
N VAL A 3 -3.80 -1.70 7.61
CA VAL A 3 -2.40 -1.27 7.73
C VAL A 3 -1.92 -1.55 9.15
N LYS A 4 -0.73 -2.11 9.27
CA LYS A 4 -0.04 -2.29 10.55
C LYS A 4 1.35 -1.71 10.44
N ALA A 5 1.78 -0.97 11.44
CA ALA A 5 3.11 -0.36 11.48
C ALA A 5 3.71 -0.53 12.86
N LYS A 6 4.95 -1.02 12.93
CA LYS A 6 5.64 -1.27 14.20
C LYS A 6 7.10 -0.85 14.13
N LEU A 7 7.54 -0.10 15.12
CA LEU A 7 8.94 0.29 15.27
C LEU A 7 9.67 -0.77 16.10
N LYS A 8 10.76 -1.29 15.54
CA LYS A 8 11.59 -2.28 16.21
C LYS A 8 13.04 -2.10 15.78
N LYS A 9 13.95 -1.94 16.73
CA LYS A 9 15.40 -1.79 16.49
C LYS A 9 15.74 -0.72 15.44
N GLY A 10 15.07 0.43 15.51
CA GLY A 10 15.33 1.54 14.61
C GLY A 10 14.69 1.43 13.23
N ASN A 11 13.97 0.35 12.95
CA ASN A 11 13.27 0.15 11.68
C ASN A 11 11.77 0.07 11.90
N VAL A 12 11.01 0.62 10.96
CA VAL A 12 9.56 0.51 10.96
C VAL A 12 9.16 -0.55 9.94
N SER A 13 8.47 -1.59 10.42
CA SER A 13 7.91 -2.62 9.55
C SER A 13 6.45 -2.29 9.28
N VAL A 14 6.07 -2.25 8.02
CA VAL A 14 4.72 -1.90 7.61
C VAL A 14 4.12 -3.05 6.80
N LYS A 15 2.90 -3.43 7.16
CA LYS A 15 2.12 -4.45 6.46
C LYS A 15 0.83 -3.82 5.95
N VAL A 16 0.54 -4.00 4.68
CA VAL A 16 -0.66 -3.44 4.04
C VAL A 16 -1.43 -4.56 3.35
N LEU A 17 -2.69 -4.69 3.71
CA LEU A 17 -3.62 -5.56 2.99
C LEU A 17 -4.61 -4.67 2.24
N ALA A 18 -4.47 -4.63 0.93
CA ALA A 18 -5.33 -3.84 0.07
C ALA A 18 -6.52 -4.65 -0.42
N LYS A 19 -7.67 -4.03 -0.56
CA LYS A 19 -8.83 -4.67 -1.19
C LYS A 19 -8.90 -4.24 -2.65
N SER A 20 -8.64 -5.17 -3.55
CA SER A 20 -8.77 -4.96 -4.99
C SER A 20 -8.95 -6.31 -5.68
N PRO A 21 -9.80 -6.39 -6.71
CA PRO A 21 -9.93 -7.64 -7.47
C PRO A 21 -8.66 -7.95 -8.27
N MET A 22 -7.78 -6.97 -8.50
CA MET A 22 -6.57 -7.12 -9.29
C MET A 22 -6.85 -7.81 -10.62
N ALA A 23 -7.95 -7.39 -11.27
CA ALA A 23 -8.44 -8.01 -12.50
C ALA A 23 -7.94 -7.25 -13.72
N GLY A 24 -7.03 -7.87 -14.46
CA GLY A 24 -6.63 -7.41 -15.79
C GLY A 24 -7.69 -7.77 -16.81
N LYS A 25 -7.43 -7.45 -18.09
CA LYS A 25 -8.40 -7.62 -19.17
C LYS A 25 -8.96 -9.04 -19.28
N GLU A 26 -8.07 -10.05 -19.30
CA GLU A 26 -8.50 -11.44 -19.43
C GLU A 26 -9.32 -11.92 -18.24
N GLU A 27 -8.87 -11.63 -17.06
CA GLU A 27 -9.56 -12.04 -15.84
C GLU A 27 -10.90 -11.33 -15.68
N ALA A 28 -10.97 -10.06 -16.05
CA ALA A 28 -12.21 -9.30 -16.01
C ALA A 28 -13.24 -9.88 -16.99
N GLU A 29 -12.82 -10.32 -18.17
CA GLU A 29 -13.69 -10.96 -19.15
C GLU A 29 -14.23 -12.30 -18.63
N LYS A 30 -13.35 -13.12 -18.04
CA LYS A 30 -13.76 -14.42 -17.46
C LYS A 30 -14.79 -14.27 -16.35
N LYS A 31 -14.60 -13.29 -15.47
CA LYS A 31 -15.48 -13.08 -14.32
C LYS A 31 -16.64 -12.14 -14.62
N LYS A 32 -16.70 -11.60 -15.84
CA LYS A 32 -17.71 -10.63 -16.26
C LYS A 32 -17.74 -9.40 -15.34
N ILE A 33 -16.58 -8.94 -14.92
CA ILE A 33 -16.40 -7.76 -14.10
C ILE A 33 -15.59 -6.71 -14.87
N LYS A 34 -15.56 -5.50 -14.33
CA LYS A 34 -14.78 -4.41 -14.89
C LYS A 34 -13.30 -4.63 -14.64
N VAL A 35 -12.45 -4.19 -15.56
CA VAL A 35 -11.00 -4.18 -15.34
C VAL A 35 -10.72 -3.27 -14.14
N GLU A 36 -10.10 -3.80 -13.11
CA GLU A 36 -9.76 -3.06 -11.90
C GLU A 36 -8.56 -3.68 -11.21
N PHE A 37 -7.46 -2.94 -11.16
CA PHE A 37 -6.25 -3.35 -10.46
C PHE A 37 -5.48 -2.12 -10.00
N ILE A 38 -4.71 -2.27 -8.92
CA ILE A 38 -3.87 -1.20 -8.40
C ILE A 38 -2.67 -1.00 -9.33
N THR A 39 -2.40 0.23 -9.74
CA THR A 39 -1.27 0.57 -10.61
C THR A 39 -0.08 1.14 -9.86
N HIS A 40 -0.34 1.84 -8.75
CA HIS A 40 0.72 2.48 -7.97
C HIS A 40 0.32 2.59 -6.50
N MET A 41 1.27 2.38 -5.61
CA MET A 41 1.07 2.48 -4.17
C MET A 41 2.19 3.30 -3.55
N THR A 42 1.85 4.21 -2.64
CA THR A 42 2.80 5.11 -1.99
C THR A 42 2.60 5.10 -0.48
N ALA A 43 3.70 5.08 0.27
CA ALA A 43 3.68 5.22 1.72
C ALA A 43 4.40 6.49 2.14
N LYS A 44 3.79 7.26 3.03
CA LYS A 44 4.34 8.53 3.53
C LYS A 44 4.33 8.59 5.05
N VAL A 45 5.32 9.25 5.62
CA VAL A 45 5.37 9.59 7.04
C VAL A 45 5.77 11.05 7.14
N ASN A 46 4.99 11.84 7.86
CA ASN A 46 5.25 13.28 8.04
C ASN A 46 5.40 14.03 6.70
N GLY A 47 4.62 13.63 5.70
CA GLY A 47 4.66 14.24 4.37
C GLY A 47 5.80 13.77 3.48
N LYS A 48 6.64 12.87 3.98
CA LYS A 48 7.80 12.37 3.23
C LYS A 48 7.52 10.94 2.71
N ILE A 49 7.78 10.72 1.43
CA ILE A 49 7.62 9.38 0.84
C ILE A 49 8.72 8.47 1.39
N VAL A 50 8.32 7.36 2.03
CA VAL A 50 9.25 6.38 2.57
C VAL A 50 9.28 5.09 1.75
N TRP A 51 8.27 4.87 0.91
CA TRP A 51 8.18 3.71 0.04
C TRP A 51 7.17 3.95 -1.07
N GLU A 52 7.45 3.45 -2.26
CA GLU A 52 6.49 3.43 -3.35
C GLU A 52 6.74 2.25 -4.26
N ALA A 53 5.70 1.79 -4.93
CA ALA A 53 5.79 0.68 -5.87
C ALA A 53 4.78 0.83 -6.98
N SER A 54 5.19 0.45 -8.19
CA SER A 54 4.28 0.29 -9.31
C SER A 54 3.80 -1.16 -9.31
N THR A 55 2.52 -1.36 -9.49
CA THR A 55 1.91 -2.69 -9.50
C THR A 55 1.07 -2.88 -10.75
N GLY A 56 0.53 -4.06 -10.93
CA GLY A 56 -0.28 -4.39 -12.08
C GLY A 56 -1.13 -5.63 -11.83
N PRO A 57 -1.86 -6.10 -12.85
CA PRO A 57 -2.80 -7.22 -12.69
C PRO A 57 -2.13 -8.57 -12.41
N PHE A 58 -0.80 -8.60 -12.37
CA PHE A 58 -0.04 -9.81 -12.02
C PHE A 58 -0.12 -10.18 -10.53
N LEU A 59 -0.57 -9.26 -9.68
CA LEU A 59 -0.74 -9.54 -8.26
C LEU A 59 -2.05 -10.29 -8.02
N SER A 60 -2.06 -11.08 -6.95
CA SER A 60 -3.26 -11.80 -6.53
C SER A 60 -4.33 -10.81 -6.01
N LYS A 61 -5.58 -11.27 -6.03
CA LYS A 61 -6.71 -10.53 -5.43
C LYS A 61 -6.39 -10.13 -3.99
N ASN A 62 -6.76 -8.92 -3.61
CA ASN A 62 -6.51 -8.35 -2.28
C ASN A 62 -5.03 -8.48 -1.90
N PRO A 63 -4.13 -7.80 -2.64
CA PRO A 63 -2.69 -8.00 -2.46
C PRO A 63 -2.20 -7.58 -1.08
N TYR A 64 -1.25 -8.35 -0.58
CA TYR A 64 -0.58 -8.10 0.68
C TYR A 64 0.81 -7.55 0.39
N MET A 65 1.13 -6.42 0.99
CA MET A 65 2.44 -5.77 0.85
C MET A 65 3.11 -5.65 2.21
N GLN A 66 4.40 -5.89 2.24
CA GLN A 66 5.21 -5.70 3.44
C GLN A 66 6.49 -4.99 3.06
N PHE A 67 6.84 -3.96 3.82
CA PHE A 67 8.09 -3.23 3.61
C PHE A 67 8.62 -2.72 4.93
N THR A 68 9.90 -2.39 4.94
CA THR A 68 10.59 -1.88 6.12
C THR A 68 11.39 -0.63 5.72
N PHE A 69 11.39 0.38 6.58
CA PHE A 69 12.20 1.57 6.35
C PHE A 69 12.91 1.98 7.64
N ASN A 70 14.03 2.70 7.48
CA ASN A 70 14.80 3.19 8.62
C ASN A 70 14.08 4.40 9.24
N ALA A 71 13.72 4.28 10.52
CA ALA A 71 12.96 5.31 11.21
C ALA A 71 13.73 6.64 11.32
N GLU A 72 15.02 6.58 11.64
CA GLU A 72 15.86 7.77 11.78
C GLU A 72 15.98 8.53 10.45
N LYS A 73 16.28 7.83 9.37
CA LYS A 73 16.39 8.45 8.04
C LYS A 73 15.08 9.06 7.56
N ALA A 74 13.96 8.47 7.94
CA ALA A 74 12.64 8.97 7.58
C ALA A 74 12.12 10.05 8.54
N GLY A 75 12.81 10.28 9.66
CA GLY A 75 12.33 11.18 10.70
C GLY A 75 11.09 10.65 11.40
N ALA A 76 10.92 9.34 11.45
CA ALA A 76 9.74 8.69 12.01
C ALA A 76 9.98 8.20 13.44
N LYS A 77 8.94 8.21 14.25
CA LYS A 77 8.98 7.71 15.64
C LYS A 77 7.64 7.10 16.01
N LYS A 78 7.57 6.42 17.15
CA LYS A 78 6.32 5.89 17.68
C LYS A 78 5.27 6.99 17.80
N GLY A 79 4.06 6.71 17.36
CA GLY A 79 2.97 7.66 17.36
C GLY A 79 2.80 8.43 16.05
N ASP A 80 3.81 8.47 15.21
CA ASP A 80 3.69 9.06 13.88
C ASP A 80 2.82 8.17 13.00
N LYS A 81 2.07 8.79 12.09
CA LYS A 81 1.17 8.06 11.21
C LYS A 81 1.85 7.69 9.90
N VAL A 82 1.78 6.42 9.54
CA VAL A 82 2.14 5.96 8.20
C VAL A 82 0.89 6.07 7.34
N GLU A 83 0.95 6.85 6.29
CA GLU A 83 -0.16 7.04 5.36
C GLU A 83 0.11 6.24 4.10
N ILE A 84 -0.86 5.42 3.71
CA ILE A 84 -0.79 4.62 2.50
C ILE A 84 -1.85 5.13 1.54
N ASP A 85 -1.46 5.38 0.29
CA ASP A 85 -2.42 5.67 -0.76
C ASP A 85 -2.12 4.83 -1.99
N TRP A 86 -3.14 4.55 -2.76
CA TRP A 86 -2.96 3.88 -4.04
C TRP A 86 -3.88 4.46 -5.10
N VAL A 87 -3.46 4.24 -6.35
CA VAL A 87 -4.23 4.59 -7.54
C VAL A 87 -4.51 3.29 -8.30
N ASP A 88 -5.71 3.15 -8.81
CA ASP A 88 -6.08 1.98 -9.61
C ASP A 88 -6.10 2.29 -11.12
N SER A 89 -6.38 1.26 -11.93
CA SER A 89 -6.41 1.37 -13.40
C SER A 89 -7.49 2.31 -13.92
N ASN A 90 -8.47 2.66 -13.10
CA ASN A 90 -9.56 3.58 -13.45
C ASN A 90 -9.31 5.00 -12.96
N GLY A 91 -8.14 5.27 -12.41
CA GLY A 91 -7.77 6.57 -11.86
C GLY A 91 -8.36 6.87 -10.47
N LYS A 92 -9.01 5.90 -9.86
CA LYS A 92 -9.55 6.06 -8.51
C LYS A 92 -8.43 5.90 -7.48
N THR A 93 -8.52 6.69 -6.42
CA THR A 93 -7.55 6.64 -5.33
C THR A 93 -8.18 6.21 -4.03
N LYS A 94 -7.42 5.51 -3.20
CA LYS A 94 -7.82 5.17 -1.84
C LYS A 94 -6.70 5.48 -0.88
N LYS A 95 -7.06 5.86 0.33
CA LYS A 95 -6.11 6.23 1.38
C LYS A 95 -6.42 5.47 2.66
N GLY A 96 -5.38 5.16 3.39
CA GLY A 96 -5.50 4.56 4.71
C GLY A 96 -4.22 4.85 5.49
N GLY A 97 -4.20 4.46 6.75
CA GLY A 97 -3.00 4.67 7.54
C GLY A 97 -3.12 4.09 8.93
N LYS A 98 -2.01 4.09 9.63
CA LYS A 98 -1.93 3.57 10.99
C LYS A 98 -0.78 4.25 11.72
N LYS A 99 -0.98 4.52 13.01
CA LYS A 99 0.10 5.04 13.86
C LYS A 99 1.14 3.96 14.11
N ILE A 100 2.40 4.36 14.14
CA ILE A 100 3.52 3.47 14.44
C ILE A 100 3.45 3.07 15.92
N LYS A 101 3.45 1.80 16.17
CA LYS A 101 3.46 1.25 17.53
C LYS A 101 4.86 0.90 17.99
#